data_b7cb0bdf59ebc0386faf0c1065dfc2cb
#
_entry.id   b7cb0bdf59ebc0386faf0c1065dfc2cb
#
_cell.length_a   1.000
_cell.length_b   1.000
_cell.length_c   1.000
_cell.angle_alpha   90.00
_cell.angle_beta   90.00
_cell.angle_gamma   90.00
#
_symmetry.space_group_name_H-M   'P 1'
#
loop_
_entity.id
_entity.type
_entity.pdbx_description
1 polymer ?
#
loop_
_entity_poly.entity_id
_entity_poly.type
_entity_poly.pdbx_seq_one_letter_code
_entity_poly.pdbx_strand_id
1 'polypeptide(L)'
;MQLTTFDSAGTPARPGVLFGDEIADLGACAGGPASVRMLLQQPDWALALPALLRKAPRVALEAVRLRAPVPDPSKYMAIGLNAPAHRKDVNLRWLMREPKLIRIAAGYMLAHPRPKQPLFFAKATSSVIGPNDPIVVPPGAEQVDWEGELAAVIGTPLHEAGVAAAGAGIAGYVIANDVSVRDWQTDNPTSAGLAKSYPSHGPLGPWLVTADQFDPHDSQLRTYLNGTLRQRGRIADLTLSPAEIVSRLSSYCLLQPGDVIACGTFAGTGWPAGRFLRPGDSVRVEIDGIGQLANPVTAHPATDRTVITLRSAPRV
;
A
#
# COMPACT_ATOMS: atom_id res chain seq x y z
N MET A 1 1.84 -12.01 15.14
CA MET A 1 2.92 -11.11 15.63
C MET A 1 2.91 -9.82 14.82
N GLN A 2 3.56 -8.75 15.31
CA GLN A 2 3.65 -7.46 14.61
C GLN A 2 5.13 -7.22 14.24
N LEU A 3 5.47 -7.52 12.98
CA LEU A 3 6.81 -7.30 12.44
C LEU A 3 6.97 -5.83 12.01
N THR A 4 8.09 -5.23 12.33
CA THR A 4 8.38 -3.82 12.03
C THR A 4 9.78 -3.64 11.51
N THR A 5 10.01 -2.56 10.79
CA THR A 5 11.34 -2.01 10.52
C THR A 5 11.44 -0.65 11.20
N PHE A 6 12.54 -0.43 11.91
CA PHE A 6 12.76 0.80 12.67
C PHE A 6 14.22 1.23 12.61
N ASP A 7 14.47 2.50 12.82
CA ASP A 7 15.80 3.05 13.08
C ASP A 7 15.81 3.89 14.36
N SER A 8 16.99 4.10 14.89
CA SER A 8 17.26 5.05 15.97
C SER A 8 18.44 5.93 15.57
N ALA A 9 18.64 7.04 16.26
CA ALA A 9 19.68 8.01 15.93
C ALA A 9 21.05 7.32 15.76
N GLY A 10 21.63 7.46 14.56
CA GLY A 10 22.96 6.91 14.23
C GLY A 10 23.01 5.42 13.88
N THR A 11 21.86 4.72 13.80
CA THR A 11 21.82 3.30 13.40
C THR A 11 21.01 3.09 12.12
N PRO A 12 21.43 2.19 11.21
CA PRO A 12 20.64 1.84 10.04
C PRO A 12 19.31 1.16 10.43
N ALA A 13 18.35 1.18 9.52
CA ALA A 13 17.07 0.53 9.70
C ALA A 13 17.23 -0.99 9.93
N ARG A 14 16.51 -1.55 10.91
CA ARG A 14 16.59 -2.94 11.36
C ARG A 14 15.21 -3.55 11.56
N PRO A 15 15.06 -4.88 11.38
CA PRO A 15 13.82 -5.57 11.66
C PRO A 15 13.62 -5.78 13.16
N GLY A 16 12.37 -5.74 13.60
CA GLY A 16 11.97 -6.02 14.96
C GLY A 16 10.57 -6.61 15.05
N VAL A 17 10.21 -7.01 16.26
CA VAL A 17 8.85 -7.44 16.62
C VAL A 17 8.35 -6.58 17.76
N LEU A 18 7.15 -6.03 17.59
CA LEU A 18 6.51 -5.19 18.61
C LEU A 18 5.88 -6.05 19.72
N PHE A 19 6.09 -5.64 20.97
CA PHE A 19 5.50 -6.18 22.17
C PHE A 19 5.06 -5.04 23.10
N GLY A 20 3.77 -4.70 23.08
CA GLY A 20 3.28 -3.55 23.82
C GLY A 20 3.94 -2.26 23.34
N ASP A 21 4.70 -1.62 24.21
CA ASP A 21 5.46 -0.39 23.97
C ASP A 21 6.97 -0.60 23.72
N GLU A 22 7.38 -1.86 23.51
CA GLU A 22 8.77 -2.22 23.22
C GLU A 22 8.89 -2.97 21.89
N ILE A 23 10.05 -2.85 21.24
CA ILE A 23 10.44 -3.61 20.05
C ILE A 23 11.59 -4.55 20.42
N ALA A 24 11.43 -5.84 20.13
CA ALA A 24 12.52 -6.80 20.13
C ALA A 24 13.36 -6.59 18.85
N ASP A 25 14.59 -6.13 19.00
CA ASP A 25 15.52 -5.81 17.92
C ASP A 25 16.16 -7.09 17.36
N LEU A 26 15.58 -7.62 16.28
CA LEU A 26 16.09 -8.83 15.63
C LEU A 26 17.42 -8.59 14.91
N GLY A 27 17.63 -7.39 14.41
CA GLY A 27 18.87 -7.03 13.70
C GLY A 27 20.09 -6.89 14.60
N ALA A 28 19.90 -6.72 15.92
CA ALA A 28 20.98 -6.71 16.91
C ALA A 28 21.40 -8.11 17.35
N CYS A 29 20.63 -9.16 17.00
CA CYS A 29 21.00 -10.54 17.33
C CYS A 29 22.16 -11.01 16.46
N ALA A 30 23.09 -11.75 17.03
CA ALA A 30 24.13 -12.44 16.25
C ALA A 30 23.47 -13.43 15.28
N GLY A 31 23.72 -13.23 13.97
CA GLY A 31 23.07 -14.00 12.89
C GLY A 31 21.59 -13.62 12.66
N GLY A 32 21.13 -12.52 13.24
CA GLY A 32 19.79 -11.99 12.97
C GLY A 32 19.61 -11.49 11.53
N PRO A 33 18.35 -11.39 11.05
CA PRO A 33 18.05 -10.94 9.70
C PRO A 33 18.39 -9.45 9.53
N ALA A 34 18.87 -9.06 8.34
CA ALA A 34 19.17 -7.66 8.05
C ALA A 34 17.89 -6.83 7.73
N SER A 35 16.78 -7.47 7.35
CA SER A 35 15.49 -6.83 7.06
C SER A 35 14.33 -7.79 7.30
N VAL A 36 13.10 -7.25 7.40
CA VAL A 36 11.88 -8.08 7.45
C VAL A 36 11.78 -8.95 6.19
N ARG A 37 12.10 -8.41 5.01
CA ARG A 37 12.11 -9.20 3.77
C ARG A 37 13.07 -10.38 3.85
N MET A 38 14.30 -10.18 4.33
CA MET A 38 15.27 -11.27 4.51
C MET A 38 14.83 -12.28 5.57
N LEU A 39 14.13 -11.84 6.62
CA LEU A 39 13.50 -12.76 7.57
C LEU A 39 12.47 -13.65 6.85
N LEU A 40 11.56 -13.06 6.09
CA LEU A 40 10.51 -13.80 5.36
C LEU A 40 11.07 -14.76 4.29
N GLN A 41 12.28 -14.50 3.77
CA GLN A 41 12.96 -15.37 2.79
C GLN A 41 13.58 -16.61 3.43
N GLN A 42 13.73 -16.65 4.75
CA GLN A 42 14.26 -17.83 5.44
C GLN A 42 13.20 -18.94 5.46
N PRO A 43 13.54 -20.17 5.10
CA PRO A 43 12.66 -21.32 5.32
C PRO A 43 12.24 -21.37 6.80
N ASP A 44 10.96 -21.63 7.06
CA ASP A 44 10.43 -21.80 8.41
C ASP A 44 10.71 -20.61 9.37
N TRP A 45 10.81 -19.38 8.84
CA TRP A 45 11.10 -18.18 9.62
C TRP A 45 10.22 -18.03 10.87
N ALA A 46 8.94 -18.41 10.75
CA ALA A 46 7.99 -18.33 11.86
C ALA A 46 8.35 -19.30 13.00
N LEU A 47 8.93 -20.46 12.70
CA LEU A 47 9.42 -21.43 13.70
C LEU A 47 10.73 -20.98 14.34
N ALA A 48 11.60 -20.31 13.59
CA ALA A 48 12.88 -19.81 14.09
C ALA A 48 12.74 -18.54 14.95
N LEU A 49 11.70 -17.74 14.68
CA LEU A 49 11.50 -16.42 15.32
C LEU A 49 11.43 -16.45 16.85
N PRO A 50 10.75 -17.41 17.53
CA PRO A 50 10.74 -17.47 18.99
C PRO A 50 12.15 -17.63 19.63
N ALA A 51 13.07 -18.29 18.96
CA ALA A 51 14.44 -18.42 19.43
C ALA A 51 15.23 -17.11 19.34
N LEU A 52 15.01 -16.35 18.26
CA LEU A 52 15.58 -15.00 18.10
C LEU A 52 15.01 -14.03 19.13
N LEU A 53 13.70 -14.05 19.36
CA LEU A 53 13.00 -13.18 20.29
C LEU A 53 13.50 -13.31 21.73
N ARG A 54 13.92 -14.51 22.16
CA ARG A 54 14.50 -14.72 23.51
C ARG A 54 15.84 -14.04 23.69
N LYS A 55 16.56 -13.76 22.61
CA LYS A 55 17.90 -13.16 22.61
C LYS A 55 17.90 -11.69 22.21
N ALA A 56 16.82 -11.24 21.58
CA ALA A 56 16.72 -9.89 21.03
C ALA A 56 16.67 -8.84 22.17
N PRO A 57 17.55 -7.84 22.14
CA PRO A 57 17.43 -6.73 23.07
C PRO A 57 16.12 -5.96 22.83
N ARG A 58 15.63 -5.31 23.88
CA ARG A 58 14.40 -4.50 23.81
C ARG A 58 14.76 -3.03 23.71
N VAL A 59 14.00 -2.32 22.88
CA VAL A 59 14.07 -0.86 22.73
C VAL A 59 12.67 -0.29 22.86
N ALA A 60 12.53 0.85 23.54
CA ALA A 60 11.24 1.51 23.68
C ALA A 60 10.74 2.00 22.30
N LEU A 61 9.47 1.80 22.01
CA LEU A 61 8.84 2.23 20.74
C LEU A 61 8.97 3.75 20.55
N GLU A 62 8.85 4.52 21.61
CA GLU A 62 8.98 5.98 21.59
C GLU A 62 10.40 6.49 21.28
N ALA A 63 11.42 5.65 21.50
CA ALA A 63 12.83 5.98 21.27
C ALA A 63 13.29 5.74 19.83
N VAL A 64 12.41 5.23 18.97
CA VAL A 64 12.75 4.85 17.58
C VAL A 64 11.83 5.51 16.56
N ARG A 65 12.28 5.56 15.32
CA ARG A 65 11.46 5.91 14.19
C ARG A 65 11.04 4.65 13.44
N LEU A 66 9.73 4.44 13.34
CA LEU A 66 9.20 3.38 12.49
C LEU A 66 9.41 3.71 11.01
N ARG A 67 9.77 2.70 10.24
CA ARG A 67 9.82 2.71 8.78
C ARG A 67 8.70 1.85 8.21
N ALA A 68 8.53 1.84 6.89
CA ALA A 68 7.71 0.82 6.27
C ALA A 68 8.17 -0.57 6.74
N PRO A 69 7.27 -1.48 7.12
CA PRO A 69 7.67 -2.83 7.60
C PRO A 69 8.51 -3.59 6.58
N VAL A 70 8.20 -3.42 5.29
CA VAL A 70 9.01 -3.91 4.16
C VAL A 70 9.36 -2.69 3.31
N PRO A 71 10.49 -2.00 3.58
CA PRO A 71 10.85 -0.77 2.88
C PRO A 71 11.42 -1.02 1.47
N ASP A 72 11.82 -2.26 1.19
CA ASP A 72 12.51 -2.69 -0.02
C ASP A 72 11.82 -3.89 -0.70
N PRO A 73 10.49 -3.88 -0.94
CA PRO A 73 9.81 -4.99 -1.59
C PRO A 73 10.39 -5.18 -3.00
N SER A 74 10.52 -6.44 -3.46
CA SER A 74 10.97 -6.68 -4.84
C SER A 74 9.90 -6.31 -5.85
N LYS A 75 8.63 -6.43 -5.47
CA LYS A 75 7.46 -5.96 -6.22
C LYS A 75 6.49 -5.25 -5.30
N TYR A 76 5.93 -4.16 -5.79
CA TYR A 76 4.76 -3.52 -5.21
C TYR A 76 3.66 -3.53 -6.28
N MET A 77 2.72 -4.45 -6.12
CA MET A 77 1.59 -4.63 -7.04
C MET A 77 0.31 -4.11 -6.40
N ALA A 78 -0.64 -3.69 -7.23
CA ALA A 78 -1.95 -3.25 -6.75
C ALA A 78 -3.06 -3.68 -7.71
N ILE A 79 -4.28 -3.76 -7.19
CA ILE A 79 -5.48 -4.02 -7.97
C ILE A 79 -6.38 -2.79 -7.98
N GLY A 80 -6.76 -2.34 -9.18
CA GLY A 80 -7.72 -1.25 -9.35
C GLY A 80 -9.17 -1.73 -9.28
N LEU A 81 -10.05 -0.86 -8.77
CA LEU A 81 -11.52 -1.01 -8.83
C LEU A 81 -12.06 -2.28 -8.16
N ASN A 82 -11.40 -2.77 -7.12
CA ASN A 82 -11.79 -4.00 -6.42
C ASN A 82 -12.99 -3.84 -5.48
N ALA A 83 -13.33 -2.63 -5.04
CA ALA A 83 -14.53 -2.39 -4.24
C ALA A 83 -15.69 -1.90 -5.12
N PRO A 84 -16.90 -2.52 -5.02
CA PRO A 84 -18.04 -2.18 -5.87
C PRO A 84 -18.46 -0.71 -5.80
N ALA A 85 -18.49 -0.13 -4.59
CA ALA A 85 -18.85 1.27 -4.39
C ALA A 85 -17.83 2.23 -5.01
N HIS A 86 -16.53 1.99 -4.81
CA HIS A 86 -15.46 2.77 -5.43
C HIS A 86 -15.52 2.70 -6.96
N ARG A 87 -15.69 1.50 -7.53
CA ARG A 87 -15.85 1.32 -8.97
C ARG A 87 -17.03 2.11 -9.52
N LYS A 88 -18.17 2.14 -8.79
CA LYS A 88 -19.33 2.94 -9.19
C LYS A 88 -19.00 4.43 -9.24
N ASP A 89 -18.35 4.97 -8.21
CA ASP A 89 -17.98 6.38 -8.12
C ASP A 89 -17.03 6.79 -9.26
N VAL A 90 -15.99 5.99 -9.52
CA VAL A 90 -15.02 6.22 -10.60
C VAL A 90 -15.69 6.14 -11.97
N ASN A 91 -16.48 5.10 -12.22
CA ASN A 91 -17.15 4.91 -13.50
C ASN A 91 -18.19 6.01 -13.79
N LEU A 92 -18.94 6.48 -12.79
CA LEU A 92 -19.85 7.61 -12.95
C LEU A 92 -19.12 8.89 -13.34
N ARG A 93 -17.96 9.16 -12.73
CA ARG A 93 -17.15 10.33 -13.10
C ARG A 93 -16.64 10.22 -14.55
N TRP A 94 -16.14 9.07 -14.95
CA TRP A 94 -15.71 8.83 -16.34
C TRP A 94 -16.85 8.99 -17.36
N LEU A 95 -18.03 8.47 -17.03
CA LEU A 95 -19.22 8.64 -17.89
C LEU A 95 -19.61 10.10 -18.10
N MET A 96 -19.42 10.95 -17.09
CA MET A 96 -19.86 12.35 -17.13
C MET A 96 -18.83 13.31 -17.75
N ARG A 97 -17.52 13.02 -17.65
CA ARG A 97 -16.45 14.01 -17.90
C ARG A 97 -15.41 13.60 -18.94
N GLU A 98 -15.36 12.33 -19.32
CA GLU A 98 -14.26 11.79 -20.10
C GLU A 98 -14.61 11.58 -21.60
N PRO A 99 -13.59 11.42 -22.48
CA PRO A 99 -13.79 11.13 -23.91
C PRO A 99 -14.67 9.91 -24.18
N LYS A 100 -15.32 9.87 -25.35
CA LYS A 100 -16.30 8.83 -25.73
C LYS A 100 -15.83 7.39 -25.49
N LEU A 101 -14.55 7.08 -25.76
CA LEU A 101 -13.98 5.73 -25.56
C LEU A 101 -13.92 5.35 -24.07
N ILE A 102 -13.52 6.26 -23.19
CA ILE A 102 -13.49 6.03 -21.74
C ILE A 102 -14.90 5.84 -21.19
N ARG A 103 -15.87 6.61 -21.72
CA ARG A 103 -17.30 6.44 -21.36
C ARG A 103 -17.83 5.06 -21.74
N ILE A 104 -17.46 4.53 -22.91
CA ILE A 104 -17.84 3.17 -23.35
C ILE A 104 -17.22 2.13 -22.40
N ALA A 105 -15.93 2.25 -22.10
CA ALA A 105 -15.23 1.36 -21.16
C ALA A 105 -15.84 1.41 -19.75
N ALA A 106 -16.18 2.60 -19.24
CA ALA A 106 -16.86 2.76 -17.96
C ALA A 106 -18.25 2.10 -17.95
N GLY A 107 -19.03 2.27 -19.01
CA GLY A 107 -20.33 1.60 -19.17
C GLY A 107 -20.20 0.08 -19.18
N TYR A 108 -19.20 -0.46 -19.90
CA TYR A 108 -18.90 -1.88 -19.91
C TYR A 108 -18.54 -2.40 -18.50
N MET A 109 -17.67 -1.69 -17.76
CA MET A 109 -17.29 -2.07 -16.40
C MET A 109 -18.44 -2.03 -15.41
N LEU A 110 -19.40 -1.10 -15.56
CA LEU A 110 -20.62 -1.06 -14.75
C LEU A 110 -21.52 -2.28 -15.00
N ALA A 111 -21.64 -2.71 -16.28
CA ALA A 111 -22.42 -3.87 -16.67
C ALA A 111 -21.75 -5.21 -16.27
N HIS A 112 -20.43 -5.23 -16.07
CA HIS A 112 -19.66 -6.43 -15.75
C HIS A 112 -18.92 -6.26 -14.41
N PRO A 113 -19.61 -6.42 -13.27
CA PRO A 113 -19.07 -6.13 -11.93
C PRO A 113 -17.92 -7.05 -11.50
N ARG A 114 -17.77 -8.22 -12.12
CA ARG A 114 -16.65 -9.15 -11.91
C ARG A 114 -15.91 -9.34 -13.23
N PRO A 115 -14.92 -8.50 -13.55
CA PRO A 115 -14.17 -8.66 -14.78
C PRO A 115 -13.40 -10.00 -14.77
N LYS A 116 -13.35 -10.68 -15.93
CA LYS A 116 -12.56 -11.90 -16.09
C LYS A 116 -11.08 -11.63 -15.81
N GLN A 117 -10.61 -10.43 -16.19
CA GLN A 117 -9.26 -9.95 -15.97
C GLN A 117 -9.30 -8.72 -15.05
N PRO A 118 -8.86 -8.83 -13.80
CA PRO A 118 -8.73 -7.69 -12.89
C PRO A 118 -7.71 -6.68 -13.43
N LEU A 119 -7.91 -5.41 -13.09
CA LEU A 119 -6.95 -4.36 -13.42
C LEU A 119 -5.79 -4.39 -12.44
N PHE A 120 -4.71 -5.08 -12.80
CA PHE A 120 -3.47 -5.05 -12.04
C PHE A 120 -2.50 -4.02 -12.59
N PHE A 121 -1.72 -3.41 -11.71
CA PHE A 121 -0.62 -2.51 -12.07
C PHE A 121 0.51 -2.63 -11.04
N ALA A 122 1.71 -2.29 -11.47
CA ALA A 122 2.88 -2.19 -10.60
C ALA A 122 3.05 -0.74 -10.15
N LYS A 123 3.45 -0.55 -8.89
CA LYS A 123 3.99 0.70 -8.36
C LYS A 123 5.51 0.58 -8.30
N ALA A 124 6.21 1.67 -8.53
CA ALA A 124 7.64 1.70 -8.28
C ALA A 124 7.92 1.46 -6.80
N THR A 125 8.81 0.52 -6.48
CA THR A 125 9.17 0.21 -5.09
C THR A 125 9.85 1.40 -4.39
N SER A 126 10.46 2.30 -5.17
CA SER A 126 11.01 3.57 -4.69
C SER A 126 9.97 4.57 -4.18
N SER A 127 8.67 4.30 -4.38
CA SER A 127 7.59 5.12 -3.81
C SER A 127 7.33 4.83 -2.33
N VAL A 128 7.86 3.73 -1.79
CA VAL A 128 7.58 3.27 -0.43
C VAL A 128 8.12 4.26 0.60
N ILE A 129 7.25 4.62 1.55
CA ILE A 129 7.56 5.38 2.76
C ILE A 129 6.88 4.75 3.98
N GLY A 130 7.39 5.06 5.16
CA GLY A 130 6.85 4.56 6.43
C GLY A 130 5.84 5.48 7.09
N PRO A 131 5.41 5.12 8.32
CA PRO A 131 4.59 5.98 9.17
C PRO A 131 5.30 7.32 9.43
N ASN A 132 4.50 8.39 9.47
CA ASN A 132 4.94 9.77 9.70
C ASN A 132 5.88 10.36 8.63
N ASP A 133 6.30 9.60 7.63
CA ASP A 133 7.03 10.14 6.48
C ASP A 133 6.09 11.02 5.63
N PRO A 134 6.56 12.14 5.05
CA PRO A 134 5.68 13.03 4.33
C PRO A 134 5.29 12.49 2.95
N ILE A 135 4.00 12.60 2.61
CA ILE A 135 3.51 12.52 1.23
C ILE A 135 3.85 13.84 0.56
N VAL A 136 4.68 13.81 -0.48
CA VAL A 136 5.11 15.02 -1.19
C VAL A 136 4.20 15.28 -2.39
N VAL A 137 3.63 16.48 -2.48
CA VAL A 137 2.88 16.92 -3.67
C VAL A 137 3.88 17.23 -4.79
N PRO A 138 3.83 16.52 -5.94
CA PRO A 138 4.75 16.75 -7.05
C PRO A 138 4.63 18.16 -7.62
N PRO A 139 5.71 18.74 -8.16
CA PRO A 139 5.62 20.02 -8.85
C PRO A 139 4.62 20.00 -10.01
N GLY A 140 3.71 20.96 -10.04
CA GLY A 140 2.69 21.09 -11.09
C GLY A 140 1.52 20.10 -10.98
N ALA A 141 1.50 19.20 -9.99
CA ALA A 141 0.35 18.34 -9.74
C ALA A 141 -0.72 19.09 -8.94
N GLU A 142 -1.95 19.07 -9.43
CA GLU A 142 -3.10 19.72 -8.78
C GLU A 142 -4.07 18.72 -8.14
N GLN A 143 -3.98 17.44 -8.52
CA GLN A 143 -4.95 16.42 -8.16
C GLN A 143 -4.31 15.21 -7.49
N VAL A 144 -3.59 15.42 -6.39
CA VAL A 144 -3.06 14.34 -5.56
C VAL A 144 -4.15 13.79 -4.65
N ASP A 145 -4.40 12.49 -4.70
CA ASP A 145 -5.52 11.81 -4.04
C ASP A 145 -5.04 10.70 -3.12
N TRP A 146 -5.87 10.34 -2.14
CA TRP A 146 -5.66 9.23 -1.21
C TRP A 146 -6.46 8.01 -1.61
N GLU A 147 -5.92 6.82 -1.34
CA GLU A 147 -6.57 5.53 -1.48
C GLU A 147 -6.11 4.60 -0.34
N GLY A 148 -6.84 4.63 0.80
CA GLY A 148 -6.56 3.72 1.91
C GLY A 148 -6.88 2.28 1.53
N GLU A 149 -5.94 1.36 1.79
CA GLU A 149 -6.02 -0.04 1.39
C GLU A 149 -5.48 -1.00 2.44
N LEU A 150 -5.95 -2.23 2.42
CA LEU A 150 -5.24 -3.37 2.97
C LEU A 150 -4.21 -3.83 1.95
N ALA A 151 -3.00 -4.18 2.38
CA ALA A 151 -2.03 -4.85 1.53
C ALA A 151 -1.60 -6.18 2.14
N ALA A 152 -1.51 -7.23 1.31
CA ALA A 152 -0.95 -8.52 1.67
C ALA A 152 0.57 -8.50 1.41
N VAL A 153 1.32 -9.15 2.30
CA VAL A 153 2.77 -9.37 2.14
C VAL A 153 3.03 -10.85 1.94
N ILE A 154 3.73 -11.20 0.89
CA ILE A 154 4.03 -12.58 0.54
C ILE A 154 5.07 -13.16 1.50
N GLY A 155 4.84 -14.40 1.96
CA GLY A 155 5.71 -15.13 2.89
C GLY A 155 6.41 -16.33 2.29
N THR A 156 5.87 -16.89 1.21
CA THR A 156 6.47 -18.01 0.49
C THR A 156 6.44 -17.76 -1.02
N PRO A 157 7.38 -18.30 -1.81
CA PRO A 157 7.33 -18.16 -3.26
C PRO A 157 6.04 -18.77 -3.83
N LEU A 158 5.34 -18.03 -4.71
CA LEU A 158 4.08 -18.46 -5.33
C LEU A 158 4.13 -18.27 -6.84
N HIS A 159 3.82 -19.32 -7.58
CA HIS A 159 3.65 -19.33 -9.04
C HIS A 159 2.49 -20.25 -9.40
N GLU A 160 1.54 -19.76 -10.21
CA GLU A 160 0.32 -20.50 -10.60
C GLU A 160 -0.44 -21.12 -9.42
N ALA A 161 -0.43 -20.43 -8.26
CA ALA A 161 -0.97 -20.95 -7.02
C ALA A 161 -2.51 -20.87 -7.02
N GLY A 162 -3.17 -21.98 -6.64
CA GLY A 162 -4.60 -21.96 -6.31
C GLY A 162 -4.90 -21.08 -5.09
N VAL A 163 -6.16 -20.64 -4.94
CA VAL A 163 -6.57 -19.66 -3.90
C VAL A 163 -6.16 -20.09 -2.49
N ALA A 164 -6.32 -21.38 -2.14
CA ALA A 164 -5.94 -21.90 -0.82
C ALA A 164 -4.41 -21.79 -0.58
N ALA A 165 -3.61 -22.21 -1.57
CA ALA A 165 -2.15 -22.10 -1.49
C ALA A 165 -1.68 -20.65 -1.48
N ALA A 166 -2.32 -19.78 -2.27
CA ALA A 166 -2.06 -18.35 -2.27
C ALA A 166 -2.34 -17.71 -0.91
N GLY A 167 -3.46 -18.04 -0.27
CA GLY A 167 -3.81 -17.60 1.07
C GLY A 167 -2.80 -18.07 2.12
N ALA A 168 -2.40 -19.35 2.08
CA ALA A 168 -1.38 -19.90 2.97
C ALA A 168 0.01 -19.29 2.74
N GLY A 169 0.28 -18.77 1.55
CA GLY A 169 1.54 -18.11 1.20
C GLY A 169 1.64 -16.64 1.62
N ILE A 170 0.59 -16.05 2.19
CA ILE A 170 0.62 -14.69 2.74
C ILE A 170 1.25 -14.73 4.13
N ALA A 171 2.34 -13.99 4.34
CA ALA A 171 2.97 -13.83 5.66
C ALA A 171 2.12 -13.02 6.63
N GLY A 172 1.40 -12.04 6.11
CA GLY A 172 0.58 -11.13 6.90
C GLY A 172 0.12 -9.93 6.12
N TYR A 173 -0.37 -8.93 6.85
CA TYR A 173 -1.06 -7.79 6.29
C TYR A 173 -0.54 -6.47 6.85
N VAL A 174 -0.59 -5.42 6.03
CA VAL A 174 -0.14 -4.07 6.36
C VAL A 174 -1.15 -3.05 5.82
N ILE A 175 -1.24 -1.89 6.44
CA ILE A 175 -1.99 -0.76 5.89
C ILE A 175 -1.17 -0.13 4.77
N ALA A 176 -1.81 0.17 3.64
CA ALA A 176 -1.25 0.91 2.54
C ALA A 176 -2.08 2.17 2.24
N ASN A 177 -1.44 3.16 1.60
CA ASN A 177 -2.13 4.27 0.97
C ASN A 177 -1.62 4.38 -0.48
N ASP A 178 -2.47 4.03 -1.45
CA ASP A 178 -2.13 4.06 -2.87
C ASP A 178 -2.29 5.48 -3.43
N VAL A 179 -1.43 6.39 -2.94
CA VAL A 179 -1.47 7.81 -3.31
C VAL A 179 -1.35 7.98 -4.82
N SER A 180 -2.28 8.75 -5.39
CA SER A 180 -2.48 8.85 -6.84
C SER A 180 -2.41 10.29 -7.32
N VAL A 181 -1.68 10.57 -8.41
CA VAL A 181 -1.71 11.85 -9.12
C VAL A 181 -2.73 11.73 -10.26
N ARG A 182 -3.95 12.22 -10.03
CA ARG A 182 -5.06 12.06 -10.98
C ARG A 182 -4.86 12.79 -12.30
N ASP A 183 -4.12 13.91 -12.26
CA ASP A 183 -3.72 14.64 -13.47
C ASP A 183 -2.97 13.70 -14.41
N TRP A 184 -1.93 13.03 -13.91
CA TRP A 184 -1.11 12.11 -14.71
C TRP A 184 -1.89 10.88 -15.15
N GLN A 185 -2.80 10.39 -14.29
CA GLN A 185 -3.66 9.25 -14.63
C GLN A 185 -4.65 9.59 -15.76
N THR A 186 -5.16 10.82 -15.78
CA THR A 186 -6.07 11.32 -16.83
C THR A 186 -5.32 11.57 -18.11
N ASP A 187 -4.12 12.16 -18.05
CA ASP A 187 -3.29 12.45 -19.23
C ASP A 187 -2.77 11.17 -19.89
N ASN A 188 -2.50 10.12 -19.10
CA ASN A 188 -2.06 8.83 -19.62
C ASN A 188 -2.77 7.66 -18.90
N PRO A 189 -4.02 7.36 -19.27
CA PRO A 189 -4.82 6.32 -18.61
C PRO A 189 -4.26 4.90 -18.77
N THR A 190 -3.35 4.67 -19.72
CA THR A 190 -2.69 3.37 -19.92
C THR A 190 -1.53 3.14 -18.92
N SER A 191 -1.09 4.17 -18.24
CA SER A 191 0.06 4.15 -17.31
C SER A 191 -0.37 4.38 -15.86
N ALA A 192 -1.43 3.72 -15.39
CA ALA A 192 -1.97 3.89 -14.04
C ALA A 192 -0.89 3.75 -12.95
N GLY A 193 0.04 2.80 -13.09
CA GLY A 193 1.13 2.59 -12.15
C GLY A 193 2.07 3.78 -12.02
N LEU A 194 2.39 4.49 -13.11
CA LEU A 194 3.27 5.67 -13.07
C LEU A 194 2.64 6.82 -12.29
N ALA A 195 1.32 7.05 -12.47
CA ALA A 195 0.58 8.07 -11.73
C ALA A 195 0.50 7.81 -10.22
N LYS A 196 0.94 6.63 -9.77
CA LYS A 196 0.92 6.16 -8.38
C LYS A 196 2.33 5.85 -7.83
N SER A 197 3.37 6.19 -8.59
CA SER A 197 4.77 5.79 -8.32
C SER A 197 5.71 6.95 -7.97
N TYR A 198 5.18 8.16 -7.77
CA TYR A 198 6.02 9.27 -7.33
C TYR A 198 6.70 8.92 -5.99
N PRO A 199 7.97 9.29 -5.77
CA PRO A 199 8.63 9.11 -4.48
C PRO A 199 7.74 9.64 -3.35
N SER A 200 7.49 8.82 -2.32
CA SER A 200 6.55 9.05 -1.21
C SER A 200 5.08 8.66 -1.45
N HIS A 201 4.68 8.18 -2.62
CA HIS A 201 3.29 7.84 -2.91
C HIS A 201 2.91 6.38 -2.59
N GLY A 202 3.75 5.68 -1.85
CA GLY A 202 3.52 4.31 -1.36
C GLY A 202 3.65 4.17 0.16
N PRO A 203 2.90 4.94 0.99
CA PRO A 203 2.90 4.73 2.43
C PRO A 203 2.52 3.30 2.81
N LEU A 204 3.33 2.65 3.66
CA LEU A 204 3.11 1.32 4.24
C LEU A 204 3.38 1.34 5.74
N GLY A 205 2.51 0.73 6.53
CA GLY A 205 2.74 0.64 7.98
C GLY A 205 1.45 0.39 8.79
N PRO A 206 1.51 0.59 10.10
CA PRO A 206 2.71 0.89 10.89
C PRO A 206 3.62 -0.32 11.06
N TRP A 207 3.08 -1.53 10.99
CA TRP A 207 3.73 -2.84 11.08
C TRP A 207 3.02 -3.86 10.20
N LEU A 208 3.68 -4.99 9.98
CA LEU A 208 3.12 -6.17 9.35
C LEU A 208 2.53 -7.07 10.45
N VAL A 209 1.21 -7.24 10.48
CA VAL A 209 0.55 -8.22 11.35
C VAL A 209 0.54 -9.57 10.66
N THR A 210 1.10 -10.59 11.30
CA THR A 210 1.17 -11.94 10.72
C THR A 210 -0.21 -12.56 10.50
N ALA A 211 -0.35 -13.39 9.46
CA ALA A 211 -1.63 -13.92 9.00
C ALA A 211 -2.36 -14.78 10.04
N ASP A 212 -1.63 -15.37 10.99
CA ASP A 212 -2.19 -16.13 12.13
C ASP A 212 -2.90 -15.23 13.17
N GLN A 213 -2.67 -13.91 13.13
CA GLN A 213 -3.21 -12.95 14.09
C GLN A 213 -4.17 -11.92 13.49
N PHE A 214 -4.49 -12.05 12.22
CA PHE A 214 -5.34 -11.10 11.53
C PHE A 214 -6.27 -11.80 10.54
N ASP A 215 -7.59 -11.63 10.73
CA ASP A 215 -8.59 -12.03 9.76
C ASP A 215 -9.06 -10.82 8.95
N PRO A 216 -8.71 -10.74 7.64
CA PRO A 216 -9.18 -9.65 6.79
C PRO A 216 -10.71 -9.58 6.70
N HIS A 217 -11.41 -10.71 6.83
CA HIS A 217 -12.87 -10.77 6.66
C HIS A 217 -13.62 -9.97 7.74
N ASP A 218 -13.10 -9.96 8.98
CA ASP A 218 -13.74 -9.27 10.11
C ASP A 218 -13.28 -7.82 10.28
N SER A 219 -12.42 -7.32 9.38
CA SER A 219 -11.77 -6.03 9.53
C SER A 219 -12.48 -4.93 8.75
N GLN A 220 -12.47 -3.72 9.32
CA GLN A 220 -12.97 -2.50 8.69
C GLN A 220 -11.82 -1.52 8.47
N LEU A 221 -11.81 -0.92 7.27
CA LEU A 221 -10.92 0.19 6.92
C LEU A 221 -11.64 1.53 7.06
N ARG A 222 -10.92 2.53 7.57
CA ARG A 222 -11.33 3.95 7.61
C ARG A 222 -10.18 4.84 7.17
N THR A 223 -10.47 5.83 6.33
CA THR A 223 -9.49 6.87 5.95
C THR A 223 -9.99 8.23 6.39
N TYR A 224 -9.12 8.99 7.00
CA TYR A 224 -9.40 10.35 7.48
C TYR A 224 -8.48 11.35 6.77
N LEU A 225 -9.04 12.47 6.37
CA LEU A 225 -8.31 13.66 5.94
C LEU A 225 -8.55 14.76 6.96
N ASN A 226 -7.50 15.26 7.60
CA ASN A 226 -7.55 16.28 8.65
C ASN A 226 -8.57 15.93 9.75
N GLY A 227 -8.57 14.68 10.21
CA GLY A 227 -9.50 14.17 11.22
C GLY A 227 -10.92 13.87 10.72
N THR A 228 -11.28 14.26 9.48
CA THR A 228 -12.60 14.02 8.91
C THR A 228 -12.62 12.69 8.17
N LEU A 229 -13.55 11.80 8.52
CA LEU A 229 -13.77 10.51 7.85
C LEU A 229 -14.10 10.72 6.36
N ARG A 230 -13.38 10.04 5.48
CA ARG A 230 -13.53 10.07 4.03
C ARG A 230 -13.90 8.72 3.42
N GLN A 231 -13.21 7.68 3.82
CA GLN A 231 -13.49 6.32 3.34
C GLN A 231 -13.86 5.44 4.52
N ARG A 232 -14.77 4.51 4.26
CA ARG A 232 -15.14 3.45 5.18
C ARG A 232 -15.59 2.24 4.39
N GLY A 233 -15.05 1.06 4.73
CA GLY A 233 -15.45 -0.20 4.09
C GLY A 233 -15.01 -1.40 4.90
N ARG A 234 -15.71 -2.51 4.77
CA ARG A 234 -15.31 -3.81 5.31
C ARG A 234 -14.43 -4.51 4.28
N ILE A 235 -13.34 -5.11 4.72
CA ILE A 235 -12.45 -5.84 3.80
C ILE A 235 -13.21 -6.99 3.09
N ALA A 236 -14.19 -7.59 3.77
CA ALA A 236 -15.07 -8.60 3.18
C ALA A 236 -15.93 -8.09 1.99
N ASP A 237 -16.11 -6.78 1.84
CA ASP A 237 -16.89 -6.19 0.74
C ASP A 237 -16.08 -6.01 -0.55
N LEU A 238 -14.79 -6.35 -0.55
CA LEU A 238 -13.96 -6.39 -1.74
C LEU A 238 -14.48 -7.47 -2.71
N THR A 239 -14.42 -7.18 -4.01
CA THR A 239 -14.89 -8.11 -5.07
C THR A 239 -14.05 -9.39 -5.12
N LEU A 240 -12.74 -9.25 -4.94
CA LEU A 240 -11.79 -10.34 -4.79
C LEU A 240 -11.12 -10.21 -3.42
N SER A 241 -11.08 -11.31 -2.68
CA SER A 241 -10.36 -11.41 -1.42
C SER A 241 -8.83 -11.31 -1.64
N PRO A 242 -8.03 -10.99 -0.61
CA PRO A 242 -6.57 -10.98 -0.73
C PRO A 242 -6.00 -12.28 -1.31
N ALA A 243 -6.50 -13.45 -0.89
CA ALA A 243 -6.06 -14.75 -1.38
C ALA A 243 -6.38 -14.94 -2.89
N GLU A 244 -7.56 -14.51 -3.35
CA GLU A 244 -7.92 -14.53 -4.78
C GLU A 244 -7.05 -13.58 -5.62
N ILE A 245 -6.72 -12.40 -5.09
CA ILE A 245 -5.83 -11.44 -5.74
C ILE A 245 -4.43 -12.05 -5.91
N VAL A 246 -3.87 -12.60 -4.82
CA VAL A 246 -2.54 -13.25 -4.83
C VAL A 246 -2.53 -14.44 -5.78
N SER A 247 -3.56 -15.29 -5.75
CA SER A 247 -3.71 -16.43 -6.67
C SER A 247 -3.66 -15.98 -8.14
N ARG A 248 -4.44 -14.96 -8.50
CA ARG A 248 -4.48 -14.44 -9.88
C ARG A 248 -3.16 -13.79 -10.29
N LEU A 249 -2.53 -12.99 -9.40
CA LEU A 249 -1.22 -12.39 -9.68
C LEU A 249 -0.13 -13.44 -9.88
N SER A 250 -0.17 -14.55 -9.12
CA SER A 250 0.81 -15.63 -9.25
C SER A 250 0.77 -16.33 -10.61
N SER A 251 -0.34 -16.19 -11.36
CA SER A 251 -0.45 -16.70 -12.74
C SER A 251 0.24 -15.81 -13.78
N TYR A 252 0.54 -14.55 -13.43
CA TYR A 252 1.25 -13.62 -14.32
C TYR A 252 2.74 -13.52 -14.02
N CYS A 253 3.12 -13.68 -12.77
CA CYS A 253 4.51 -13.57 -12.34
C CYS A 253 4.79 -14.37 -11.07
N LEU A 254 6.05 -14.78 -10.91
CA LEU A 254 6.52 -15.37 -9.67
C LEU A 254 6.48 -14.31 -8.55
N LEU A 255 5.70 -14.58 -7.51
CA LEU A 255 5.69 -13.77 -6.29
C LEU A 255 6.73 -14.30 -5.30
N GLN A 256 7.44 -13.39 -4.65
CA GLN A 256 8.55 -13.69 -3.74
C GLN A 256 8.23 -13.21 -2.32
N PRO A 257 8.81 -13.83 -1.27
CA PRO A 257 8.70 -13.33 0.08
C PRO A 257 9.09 -11.86 0.20
N GLY A 258 8.22 -11.06 0.84
CA GLY A 258 8.36 -9.62 0.97
C GLY A 258 7.77 -8.81 -0.20
N ASP A 259 7.22 -9.43 -1.26
CA ASP A 259 6.41 -8.70 -2.23
C ASP A 259 5.15 -8.15 -1.56
N VAL A 260 4.75 -6.92 -1.91
CA VAL A 260 3.59 -6.22 -1.36
C VAL A 260 2.49 -6.14 -2.41
N ILE A 261 1.26 -6.49 -2.01
CA ILE A 261 0.11 -6.53 -2.91
C ILE A 261 -1.05 -5.75 -2.28
N ALA A 262 -1.28 -4.52 -2.74
CA ALA A 262 -2.41 -3.69 -2.33
C ALA A 262 -3.71 -4.24 -2.91
N CYS A 263 -4.75 -4.36 -2.06
CA CYS A 263 -5.96 -5.13 -2.36
C CYS A 263 -7.13 -4.27 -2.87
N GLY A 264 -6.90 -2.99 -3.11
CA GLY A 264 -7.91 -2.07 -3.61
C GLY A 264 -8.58 -1.22 -2.53
N THR A 265 -8.96 -0.01 -2.93
CA THR A 265 -9.54 1.00 -2.05
C THR A 265 -11.06 1.03 -2.08
N PHE A 266 -11.66 1.71 -1.11
CA PHE A 266 -13.11 1.91 -0.98
C PHE A 266 -13.57 3.27 -1.53
N ALA A 267 -14.88 3.46 -1.66
CA ALA A 267 -15.49 4.74 -2.01
C ALA A 267 -15.08 5.85 -1.03
N GLY A 268 -15.08 7.10 -1.49
CA GLY A 268 -14.72 8.27 -0.67
C GLY A 268 -13.30 8.77 -0.92
N THR A 269 -12.66 8.36 -2.02
CA THR A 269 -11.46 9.01 -2.55
C THR A 269 -11.77 10.47 -2.95
N GLY A 270 -10.76 11.30 -3.07
CA GLY A 270 -10.95 12.72 -3.37
C GLY A 270 -11.43 13.00 -4.78
N TRP A 271 -11.04 12.16 -5.74
CA TRP A 271 -11.30 12.40 -7.16
C TRP A 271 -12.78 12.55 -7.54
N PRO A 272 -13.73 11.69 -7.09
CA PRO A 272 -15.15 11.88 -7.40
C PRO A 272 -15.72 13.20 -6.86
N ALA A 273 -15.24 13.63 -5.71
CA ALA A 273 -15.67 14.87 -5.05
C ALA A 273 -14.89 16.11 -5.48
N GLY A 274 -13.88 15.99 -6.34
CA GLY A 274 -12.99 17.11 -6.72
C GLY A 274 -12.17 17.67 -5.55
N ARG A 275 -11.82 16.81 -4.58
CA ARG A 275 -11.07 17.17 -3.38
C ARG A 275 -9.73 16.48 -3.40
N PHE A 276 -8.65 17.23 -3.25
CA PHE A 276 -7.29 16.74 -3.40
C PHE A 276 -6.42 17.18 -2.23
N LEU A 277 -5.36 16.42 -1.98
CA LEU A 277 -4.37 16.69 -0.95
C LEU A 277 -3.61 17.98 -1.24
N ARG A 278 -3.37 18.75 -0.18
CA ARG A 278 -2.61 20.01 -0.21
C ARG A 278 -1.51 19.96 0.83
N PRO A 279 -0.39 20.65 0.62
CA PRO A 279 0.60 20.83 1.68
C PRO A 279 -0.04 21.36 2.96
N GLY A 280 0.28 20.73 4.10
CA GLY A 280 -0.32 20.99 5.41
C GLY A 280 -1.46 20.05 5.79
N ASP A 281 -1.97 19.24 4.85
CA ASP A 281 -2.93 18.17 5.17
C ASP A 281 -2.27 17.02 5.93
N SER A 282 -3.11 16.20 6.57
CA SER A 282 -2.72 14.92 7.17
C SER A 282 -3.69 13.84 6.75
N VAL A 283 -3.16 12.74 6.21
CA VAL A 283 -3.94 11.54 5.87
C VAL A 283 -3.67 10.46 6.91
N ARG A 284 -4.73 9.84 7.43
CA ARG A 284 -4.64 8.70 8.34
C ARG A 284 -5.55 7.57 7.85
N VAL A 285 -4.97 6.39 7.70
CA VAL A 285 -5.69 5.15 7.37
C VAL A 285 -5.67 4.25 8.58
N GLU A 286 -6.82 3.72 8.97
CA GLU A 286 -6.99 2.78 10.08
C GLU A 286 -7.57 1.47 9.56
N ILE A 287 -7.07 0.34 10.07
CA ILE A 287 -7.66 -0.98 9.87
C ILE A 287 -7.76 -1.67 11.23
N ASP A 288 -8.96 -2.15 11.56
CA ASP A 288 -9.19 -2.89 12.80
C ASP A 288 -8.26 -4.12 12.83
N GLY A 289 -7.59 -4.35 13.97
CA GLY A 289 -6.62 -5.45 14.14
C GLY A 289 -5.20 -5.14 13.63
N ILE A 290 -4.99 -4.07 12.84
CA ILE A 290 -3.63 -3.65 12.43
C ILE A 290 -3.21 -2.39 13.17
N GLY A 291 -4.05 -1.35 13.20
CA GLY A 291 -3.72 -0.07 13.80
C GLY A 291 -3.94 1.10 12.85
N GLN A 292 -3.01 2.06 12.84
CA GLN A 292 -3.12 3.26 12.02
C GLN A 292 -1.81 3.61 11.30
N LEU A 293 -1.94 4.08 10.06
CA LEU A 293 -0.88 4.66 9.24
C LEU A 293 -1.20 6.14 9.01
N ALA A 294 -0.38 7.04 9.52
CA ALA A 294 -0.58 8.48 9.37
C ALA A 294 0.61 9.12 8.66
N ASN A 295 0.32 10.00 7.72
CA ASN A 295 1.34 10.71 6.94
C ASN A 295 0.94 12.18 6.77
N PRO A 296 1.81 13.14 7.09
CA PRO A 296 1.62 14.53 6.73
C PRO A 296 1.81 14.73 5.22
N VAL A 297 1.19 15.78 4.67
CA VAL A 297 1.35 16.16 3.28
C VAL A 297 2.21 17.41 3.21
N THR A 298 3.24 17.40 2.34
CA THR A 298 4.16 18.53 2.19
C THR A 298 4.30 18.96 0.74
N ALA A 299 4.72 20.19 0.52
CA ALA A 299 5.16 20.63 -0.79
C ALA A 299 6.49 19.96 -1.15
N HIS A 300 6.74 19.81 -2.44
CA HIS A 300 8.07 19.42 -2.92
C HIS A 300 9.08 20.47 -2.45
N PRO A 301 10.21 20.06 -1.84
CA PRO A 301 11.26 21.02 -1.48
C PRO A 301 11.74 21.71 -2.76
N ALA A 302 11.73 23.03 -2.76
CA ALA A 302 12.27 23.83 -3.86
C ALA A 302 13.77 23.51 -4.00
N THR A 303 14.11 22.68 -4.96
CA THR A 303 15.49 22.54 -5.42
C THR A 303 15.66 23.43 -6.65
N ASP A 304 16.78 24.10 -6.74
CA ASP A 304 17.19 25.00 -7.85
C ASP A 304 17.44 24.22 -9.16
N ARG A 305 16.62 23.21 -9.42
CA ARG A 305 16.69 22.39 -10.62
C ARG A 305 15.60 22.85 -11.56
N THR A 306 16.00 23.18 -12.77
CA THR A 306 15.11 23.31 -13.93
C THR A 306 14.18 22.11 -13.96
N VAL A 307 12.97 22.26 -13.43
CA VAL A 307 11.94 21.25 -13.49
C VAL A 307 11.67 21.05 -14.99
N ILE A 308 11.92 19.86 -15.50
CA ILE A 308 11.41 19.48 -16.81
C ILE A 308 9.88 19.53 -16.66
N THR A 309 9.32 20.68 -16.96
CA THR A 309 7.88 20.85 -17.06
C THR A 309 7.50 19.98 -18.26
N LEU A 310 6.91 18.83 -18.01
CA LEU A 310 6.16 18.10 -19.02
C LEU A 310 4.96 19.00 -19.37
N ARG A 311 5.21 20.03 -20.18
CA ARG A 311 4.14 20.81 -20.79
C ARG A 311 3.34 19.81 -21.61
N SER A 312 2.06 19.68 -21.31
CA SER A 312 1.11 19.04 -22.20
C SER A 312 1.40 19.55 -23.63
N ALA A 313 1.73 18.65 -24.55
CA ALA A 313 1.79 18.99 -25.96
C ALA A 313 0.46 19.66 -26.31
N PRO A 314 0.46 20.73 -27.13
CA PRO A 314 -0.79 21.33 -27.55
C PRO A 314 -1.66 20.22 -28.17
N ARG A 315 -2.91 20.15 -27.74
CA ARG A 315 -3.89 19.22 -28.32
C ARG A 315 -4.00 19.55 -29.82
N VAL A 316 -3.52 18.62 -30.66
CA VAL A 316 -3.75 18.64 -32.10
C VAL A 316 -5.18 18.22 -32.39
#